data_0d5d5b434fc88fa7825cba189d446506
#
_entry.id   0d5d5b434fc88fa7825cba189d446506
#
_cell.length_a   1.000
_cell.length_b   1.000
_cell.length_c   1.000
_cell.angle_alpha   90.00
_cell.angle_beta   90.00
_cell.angle_gamma   90.00
#
_symmetry.space_group_name_H-M   'P 1'
#
loop_
_entity.id
_entity.type
_entity.pdbx_description
1 polymer ?
#
loop_
_entity_poly.entity_id
_entity_poly.type
_entity_poly.pdbx_seq_one_letter_code
_entity_poly.pdbx_strand_id
1 'polypeptide(L)'
;PRSTPKPSSAASDVYKRQNEFGLLQKKGIVGFTDGIKTIQNTRVMSRIMKSAYDLNSLIIQHAEDYELSKNGQVNDGIIATKLGLHGIPDYAEKIIVERDLSLLQDYNCRYHISQISSAKSLEVIKRSKDNVNFTTGVSINNLSLNENDVGDFRTFLKLSPPLRTEDDRLSLIRGINQDLIEVIVSDHKPEDEESKRLTFSQAATGASGI
;
A
#
# COMPACT_ATOMS: atom_id res chain seq x y z
N PRO A 1 -0.01 -19.58 37.33
CA PRO A 1 -0.45 -19.05 36.04
C PRO A 1 0.65 -18.16 35.49
N ARG A 2 1.30 -18.62 34.41
CA ARG A 2 2.35 -17.83 33.73
C ARG A 2 1.66 -16.76 32.89
N SER A 3 1.92 -15.51 33.22
CA SER A 3 1.51 -14.37 32.40
C SER A 3 2.16 -14.45 31.05
N THR A 4 1.37 -14.50 29.98
CA THR A 4 1.84 -14.30 28.60
C THR A 4 2.44 -12.90 28.47
N PRO A 5 3.65 -12.74 27.93
CA PRO A 5 4.24 -11.42 27.73
C PRO A 5 3.38 -10.61 26.72
N LYS A 6 3.02 -9.39 27.09
CA LYS A 6 2.45 -8.43 26.13
C LYS A 6 3.45 -8.19 24.99
N PRO A 7 3.01 -8.09 23.72
CA PRO A 7 3.91 -7.76 22.62
C PRO A 7 4.49 -6.36 22.86
N SER A 8 5.79 -6.30 23.05
CA SER A 8 6.53 -5.04 23.11
C SER A 8 6.67 -4.48 21.71
N SER A 9 6.75 -3.16 21.60
CA SER A 9 6.81 -2.36 20.39
C SER A 9 7.66 -2.97 19.26
N ALA A 10 7.22 -2.82 18.02
CA ALA A 10 7.82 -3.37 16.79
C ALA A 10 9.36 -3.21 16.66
N ALA A 11 9.96 -2.26 17.36
CA ALA A 11 11.42 -2.03 17.33
C ALA A 11 12.25 -3.06 18.08
N SER A 12 11.72 -3.71 19.13
CA SER A 12 12.42 -4.77 19.87
C SER A 12 12.26 -6.14 19.23
N ASP A 13 11.23 -6.33 18.42
CA ASP A 13 10.93 -7.59 17.76
C ASP A 13 11.76 -7.85 16.49
N VAL A 14 12.26 -6.80 15.81
CA VAL A 14 13.05 -6.97 14.58
C VAL A 14 14.30 -7.84 14.82
N TYR A 15 14.96 -7.72 15.97
CA TYR A 15 16.16 -8.50 16.28
C TYR A 15 15.85 -9.98 16.62
N LYS A 16 14.69 -10.23 17.22
CA LYS A 16 14.21 -11.61 17.47
C LYS A 16 13.65 -12.25 16.20
N ARG A 17 13.07 -11.44 15.29
CA ARG A 17 12.44 -11.90 14.05
C ARG A 17 13.42 -12.29 12.94
N GLN A 18 14.67 -11.87 12.98
CA GLN A 18 15.67 -12.35 11.98
C GLN A 18 15.76 -13.87 11.94
N ASN A 19 15.70 -14.53 13.08
CA ASN A 19 15.67 -15.99 13.15
C ASN A 19 14.33 -16.58 12.67
N GLU A 20 13.21 -15.85 12.85
CA GLU A 20 11.88 -16.25 12.39
C GLU A 20 11.76 -16.13 10.86
N PHE A 21 12.30 -15.08 10.22
CA PHE A 21 12.34 -14.93 8.77
C PHE A 21 13.03 -16.11 8.10
N GLY A 22 14.20 -16.49 8.58
CA GLY A 22 14.96 -17.63 8.03
C GLY A 22 14.26 -18.97 8.21
N LEU A 23 13.56 -19.18 9.34
CA LEU A 23 12.77 -20.39 9.59
C LEU A 23 11.52 -20.45 8.70
N LEU A 24 10.84 -19.33 8.52
CA LEU A 24 9.65 -19.24 7.68
C LEU A 24 10.01 -19.45 6.20
N GLN A 25 11.12 -18.90 5.75
CA GLN A 25 11.61 -19.09 4.38
C GLN A 25 11.92 -20.56 4.08
N LYS A 26 12.52 -21.31 5.02
CA LYS A 26 12.74 -22.75 4.90
C LYS A 26 11.44 -23.56 4.76
N LYS A 27 10.30 -22.98 5.17
CA LYS A 27 8.95 -23.55 5.02
C LYS A 27 8.26 -23.15 3.71
N GLY A 28 8.96 -22.48 2.79
CA GLY A 28 8.46 -22.14 1.46
C GLY A 28 7.66 -20.84 1.39
N ILE A 29 7.83 -19.91 2.34
CA ILE A 29 7.21 -18.58 2.26
C ILE A 29 7.85 -17.77 1.13
N VAL A 30 7.01 -17.16 0.30
CA VAL A 30 7.45 -16.40 -0.90
C VAL A 30 7.79 -14.93 -0.59
N GLY A 31 7.22 -14.33 0.46
CA GLY A 31 7.44 -12.94 0.80
C GLY A 31 6.87 -12.57 2.17
N PHE A 32 7.21 -11.38 2.64
CA PHE A 32 6.79 -10.84 3.93
C PHE A 32 6.05 -9.52 3.74
N THR A 33 4.94 -9.35 4.44
CA THR A 33 4.11 -8.15 4.40
C THR A 33 3.46 -7.89 5.76
N ASP A 34 3.19 -6.61 6.05
CA ASP A 34 2.30 -6.21 7.15
C ASP A 34 0.84 -6.00 6.66
N GLY A 35 0.50 -6.54 5.48
CA GLY A 35 -0.81 -6.44 4.85
C GLY A 35 -1.09 -5.02 4.39
N ILE A 36 -2.17 -4.43 4.90
CA ILE A 36 -2.58 -3.05 4.58
C ILE A 36 -1.89 -1.99 5.46
N LYS A 37 -1.02 -2.40 6.37
CA LYS A 37 -0.28 -1.47 7.23
C LYS A 37 1.08 -1.17 6.64
N THR A 38 1.38 0.11 6.55
CA THR A 38 2.69 0.60 6.11
C THR A 38 3.68 0.61 7.27
N ILE A 39 4.90 0.19 7.03
CA ILE A 39 6.00 0.38 7.98
C ILE A 39 6.41 1.85 7.95
N GLN A 40 5.90 2.64 8.90
CA GLN A 40 6.08 4.10 8.92
C GLN A 40 7.51 4.52 9.26
N ASN A 41 8.17 3.81 10.16
CA ASN A 41 9.50 4.18 10.63
C ASN A 41 10.58 3.78 9.63
N THR A 42 11.25 4.77 9.03
CA THR A 42 12.32 4.59 8.04
C THR A 42 13.47 3.73 8.56
N ARG A 43 13.87 3.87 9.82
CA ARG A 43 14.95 3.07 10.42
C ARG A 43 14.56 1.59 10.55
N VAL A 44 13.29 1.31 10.84
CA VAL A 44 12.76 -0.05 10.89
C VAL A 44 12.76 -0.65 9.49
N MET A 45 12.27 0.09 8.48
CA MET A 45 12.25 -0.35 7.09
C MET A 45 13.65 -0.63 6.55
N SER A 46 14.62 0.25 6.81
CA SER A 46 16.04 0.04 6.46
C SER A 46 16.60 -1.28 7.02
N ARG A 47 16.29 -1.59 8.29
CA ARG A 47 16.72 -2.85 8.91
C ARG A 47 16.04 -4.08 8.30
N ILE A 48 14.77 -3.97 7.96
CA ILE A 48 14.01 -5.03 7.29
C ILE A 48 14.61 -5.29 5.91
N MET A 49 14.87 -4.26 5.12
CA MET A 49 15.48 -4.40 3.78
C MET A 49 16.86 -5.03 3.85
N LYS A 50 17.69 -4.64 4.82
CA LYS A 50 18.98 -5.29 5.05
C LYS A 50 18.83 -6.78 5.36
N SER A 51 17.93 -7.14 6.26
CA SER A 51 17.66 -8.55 6.60
C SER A 51 17.07 -9.32 5.42
N ALA A 52 16.22 -8.67 4.62
CA ALA A 52 15.64 -9.26 3.42
C ALA A 52 16.71 -9.53 2.35
N TYR A 53 17.67 -8.62 2.19
CA TYR A 53 18.82 -8.83 1.31
C TYR A 53 19.63 -10.04 1.73
N ASP A 54 20.03 -10.13 3.01
CA ASP A 54 20.83 -11.25 3.55
C ASP A 54 20.14 -12.61 3.38
N LEU A 55 18.81 -12.63 3.41
CA LEU A 55 18.00 -13.85 3.30
C LEU A 55 17.41 -14.07 1.89
N ASN A 56 17.67 -13.20 0.92
CA ASN A 56 17.04 -13.19 -0.41
C ASN A 56 15.50 -13.25 -0.35
N SER A 57 14.91 -12.56 0.61
CA SER A 57 13.47 -12.54 0.86
C SER A 57 12.80 -11.40 0.12
N LEU A 58 11.55 -11.61 -0.31
CA LEU A 58 10.70 -10.58 -0.90
C LEU A 58 9.99 -9.80 0.20
N ILE A 59 10.07 -8.49 0.14
CA ILE A 59 9.25 -7.58 0.97
C ILE A 59 8.13 -7.02 0.11
N ILE A 60 6.90 -7.10 0.61
CA ILE A 60 5.70 -6.56 -0.04
C ILE A 60 5.16 -5.46 0.87
N GLN A 61 5.14 -4.23 0.38
CA GLN A 61 4.75 -3.06 1.17
C GLN A 61 3.52 -2.37 0.59
N HIS A 62 2.52 -2.15 1.42
CA HIS A 62 1.47 -1.16 1.13
C HIS A 62 2.03 0.24 1.40
N ALA A 63 1.97 1.14 0.41
CA ALA A 63 2.61 2.44 0.46
C ALA A 63 1.60 3.54 0.84
N GLU A 64 1.53 3.88 2.12
CA GLU A 64 0.65 4.95 2.61
C GLU A 64 1.22 5.57 3.89
N ASP A 65 1.44 6.88 3.90
CA ASP A 65 1.81 7.60 5.12
C ASP A 65 0.59 7.73 6.04
N TYR A 66 0.69 7.15 7.24
CA TYR A 66 -0.41 7.09 8.19
C TYR A 66 -0.86 8.45 8.70
N GLU A 67 0.06 9.36 8.98
CA GLU A 67 -0.31 10.66 9.55
C GLU A 67 -1.00 11.55 8.51
N LEU A 68 -0.65 11.39 7.22
CA LEU A 68 -1.30 12.09 6.12
C LEU A 68 -2.64 11.47 5.71
N SER A 69 -2.80 10.16 5.85
CA SER A 69 -4.03 9.45 5.48
C SER A 69 -5.01 9.28 6.63
N LYS A 70 -4.58 9.56 7.86
CA LYS A 70 -5.38 9.42 9.07
C LYS A 70 -6.74 10.11 8.96
N ASN A 71 -7.79 9.34 9.25
CA ASN A 71 -9.19 9.76 9.10
C ASN A 71 -9.63 10.06 7.66
N GLY A 72 -8.76 9.87 6.67
CA GLY A 72 -9.09 10.01 5.26
C GLY A 72 -10.04 8.90 4.80
N GLN A 73 -10.88 9.21 3.81
CA GLN A 73 -11.96 8.34 3.38
C GLN A 73 -12.04 8.21 1.86
N VAL A 74 -11.63 9.26 1.16
CA VAL A 74 -11.63 9.39 -0.29
C VAL A 74 -10.38 10.13 -0.74
N ASN A 75 -10.17 10.25 -2.05
CA ASN A 75 -9.12 11.11 -2.59
C ASN A 75 -9.27 12.56 -2.12
N ASP A 76 -8.17 13.21 -1.76
CA ASP A 76 -8.18 14.64 -1.46
C ASP A 76 -8.39 15.46 -2.73
N GLY A 77 -9.47 16.26 -2.76
CA GLY A 77 -9.84 17.04 -3.93
C GLY A 77 -11.27 17.58 -3.90
N ILE A 78 -11.76 17.89 -5.09
CA ILE A 78 -13.09 18.50 -5.28
C ILE A 78 -14.21 17.59 -4.76
N ILE A 79 -14.10 16.28 -4.98
CA ILE A 79 -15.10 15.30 -4.54
C ILE A 79 -15.16 15.21 -3.02
N ALA A 80 -14.02 15.13 -2.34
CA ALA A 80 -13.94 15.15 -0.89
C ALA A 80 -14.62 16.41 -0.31
N THR A 81 -14.33 17.57 -0.88
CA THR A 81 -14.92 18.84 -0.46
C THR A 81 -16.44 18.88 -0.68
N LYS A 82 -16.93 18.41 -1.85
CA LYS A 82 -18.36 18.35 -2.15
C LYS A 82 -19.14 17.44 -1.20
N LEU A 83 -18.53 16.31 -0.84
CA LEU A 83 -19.14 15.32 0.05
C LEU A 83 -18.93 15.64 1.53
N GLY A 84 -18.12 16.65 1.88
CA GLY A 84 -17.75 16.96 3.27
C GLY A 84 -16.96 15.84 3.94
N LEU A 85 -16.18 15.08 3.17
CA LEU A 85 -15.36 13.96 3.63
C LEU A 85 -13.89 14.39 3.78
N HIS A 86 -13.16 13.71 4.68
CA HIS A 86 -11.72 13.91 4.78
C HIS A 86 -11.00 13.23 3.60
N GLY A 87 -10.15 14.01 2.93
CA GLY A 87 -9.35 13.53 1.81
C GLY A 87 -8.07 12.82 2.24
N ILE A 88 -7.61 11.87 1.43
CA ILE A 88 -6.29 11.24 1.50
C ILE A 88 -5.47 11.83 0.35
N PRO A 89 -4.45 12.65 0.63
CA PRO A 89 -3.65 13.26 -0.42
C PRO A 89 -2.84 12.20 -1.18
N ASP A 90 -2.65 12.41 -2.46
CA ASP A 90 -1.89 11.51 -3.33
C ASP A 90 -0.41 11.40 -2.94
N TYR A 91 0.15 12.47 -2.36
CA TYR A 91 1.52 12.46 -1.86
C TYR A 91 1.72 11.60 -0.60
N ALA A 92 0.65 11.20 0.09
CA ALA A 92 0.76 10.22 1.19
C ALA A 92 1.31 8.87 0.71
N GLU A 93 0.91 8.45 -0.49
CA GLU A 93 1.44 7.27 -1.17
C GLU A 93 2.85 7.56 -1.72
N LYS A 94 3.02 8.66 -2.45
CA LYS A 94 4.27 9.04 -3.09
C LYS A 94 5.45 9.08 -2.12
N ILE A 95 5.29 9.68 -0.94
CA ILE A 95 6.35 9.85 0.06
C ILE A 95 6.89 8.48 0.50
N ILE A 96 6.01 7.51 0.75
CA ILE A 96 6.42 6.17 1.15
C ILE A 96 7.11 5.44 0.00
N VAL A 97 6.59 5.54 -1.22
CA VAL A 97 7.23 4.97 -2.41
C VAL A 97 8.63 5.54 -2.60
N GLU A 98 8.79 6.87 -2.54
CA GLU A 98 10.08 7.55 -2.72
C GLU A 98 11.09 7.19 -1.62
N ARG A 99 10.63 7.12 -0.37
CA ARG A 99 11.45 6.67 0.77
C ARG A 99 11.98 5.25 0.55
N ASP A 100 11.09 4.33 0.20
CA ASP A 100 11.43 2.92 0.10
C ASP A 100 12.33 2.64 -1.11
N LEU A 101 12.08 3.29 -2.24
CA LEU A 101 12.96 3.18 -3.41
C LEU A 101 14.34 3.80 -3.16
N SER A 102 14.43 4.88 -2.36
CA SER A 102 15.72 5.42 -1.94
C SER A 102 16.51 4.43 -1.06
N LEU A 103 15.84 3.75 -0.12
CA LEU A 103 16.48 2.72 0.70
C LEU A 103 16.93 1.50 -0.13
N LEU A 104 16.19 1.15 -1.17
CA LEU A 104 16.55 0.05 -2.07
C LEU A 104 17.86 0.27 -2.82
N GLN A 105 18.25 1.52 -3.09
CA GLN A 105 19.54 1.83 -3.70
C GLN A 105 20.72 1.32 -2.85
N ASP A 106 20.58 1.34 -1.53
CA ASP A 106 21.60 0.89 -0.60
C ASP A 106 21.56 -0.63 -0.34
N TYR A 107 20.36 -1.22 -0.30
CA TYR A 107 20.17 -2.60 0.16
C TYR A 107 19.91 -3.61 -0.95
N ASN A 108 19.38 -3.17 -2.11
CA ASN A 108 19.10 -3.99 -3.30
C ASN A 108 18.42 -5.35 -2.98
N CYS A 109 17.48 -5.34 -2.01
CA CYS A 109 16.68 -6.53 -1.70
C CYS A 109 15.52 -6.69 -2.68
N ARG A 110 14.89 -7.87 -2.71
CA ARG A 110 13.66 -8.08 -3.49
C ARG A 110 12.52 -7.30 -2.86
N TYR A 111 11.90 -6.42 -3.63
CA TYR A 111 10.87 -5.51 -3.15
C TYR A 111 9.68 -5.43 -4.11
N HIS A 112 8.47 -5.39 -3.56
CA HIS A 112 7.24 -5.22 -4.29
C HIS A 112 6.40 -4.12 -3.66
N ILE A 113 6.06 -3.10 -4.43
CA ILE A 113 5.06 -2.10 -4.06
C ILE A 113 3.70 -2.73 -4.33
N SER A 114 2.94 -3.03 -3.26
CA SER A 114 1.73 -3.83 -3.34
C SER A 114 0.68 -3.24 -4.29
N GLN A 115 0.39 -1.95 -4.12
CA GLN A 115 -0.59 -1.23 -4.93
C GLN A 115 -0.23 0.24 -4.97
N ILE A 116 -0.29 0.82 -6.16
CA ILE A 116 -0.23 2.27 -6.37
C ILE A 116 -1.57 2.77 -6.91
N SER A 117 -1.87 4.03 -6.65
CA SER A 117 -3.11 4.66 -7.08
C SER A 117 -2.90 6.00 -7.79
N SER A 118 -1.72 6.62 -7.67
CA SER A 118 -1.50 7.99 -8.13
C SER A 118 -0.45 8.12 -9.23
N ALA A 119 -0.66 9.08 -10.13
CA ALA A 119 0.31 9.47 -11.16
C ALA A 119 1.64 9.94 -10.55
N LYS A 120 1.59 10.61 -9.39
CA LYS A 120 2.80 11.09 -8.70
C LYS A 120 3.68 9.95 -8.20
N SER A 121 3.09 8.86 -7.73
CA SER A 121 3.84 7.64 -7.38
C SER A 121 4.44 6.98 -8.61
N LEU A 122 3.68 6.94 -9.72
CA LEU A 122 4.17 6.39 -10.98
C LEU A 122 5.37 7.16 -11.53
N GLU A 123 5.43 8.50 -11.36
CA GLU A 123 6.59 9.30 -11.73
C GLU A 123 7.85 8.93 -10.93
N VAL A 124 7.70 8.67 -9.63
CA VAL A 124 8.80 8.21 -8.79
C VAL A 124 9.29 6.83 -9.25
N ILE A 125 8.37 5.91 -9.50
CA ILE A 125 8.65 4.58 -10.03
C ILE A 125 9.43 4.67 -11.34
N LYS A 126 8.97 5.48 -12.29
CA LYS A 126 9.61 5.68 -13.59
C LYS A 126 11.06 6.15 -13.45
N ARG A 127 11.32 7.11 -12.56
CA ARG A 127 12.70 7.62 -12.32
C ARG A 127 13.61 6.60 -11.66
N SER A 128 13.06 5.66 -10.92
CA SER A 128 13.83 4.69 -10.16
C SER A 128 14.03 3.36 -10.87
N LYS A 129 13.27 3.08 -11.94
CA LYS A 129 13.20 1.77 -12.60
C LYS A 129 14.55 1.28 -13.13
N ASP A 130 15.38 2.19 -13.64
CA ASP A 130 16.70 1.87 -14.19
C ASP A 130 17.77 1.67 -13.10
N ASN A 131 17.51 2.12 -11.87
CA ASN A 131 18.49 2.17 -10.80
C ASN A 131 18.34 1.04 -9.77
N VAL A 132 17.13 0.53 -9.57
CA VAL A 132 16.82 -0.48 -8.56
C VAL A 132 15.85 -1.53 -9.09
N ASN A 133 15.99 -2.76 -8.58
CA ASN A 133 15.15 -3.87 -8.99
C ASN A 133 13.96 -4.04 -8.02
N PHE A 134 12.78 -3.72 -8.50
CA PHE A 134 11.51 -3.89 -7.77
C PHE A 134 10.37 -4.14 -8.76
N THR A 135 9.24 -4.58 -8.23
CA THR A 135 7.99 -4.72 -8.98
C THR A 135 6.90 -3.87 -8.36
N THR A 136 5.90 -3.52 -9.16
CA THR A 136 4.80 -2.64 -8.77
C THR A 136 3.47 -3.29 -9.11
N GLY A 137 2.53 -3.21 -8.16
CA GLY A 137 1.16 -3.65 -8.33
C GLY A 137 0.18 -2.49 -8.45
N VAL A 138 -0.99 -2.79 -9.02
CA VAL A 138 -2.14 -1.90 -9.09
C VAL A 138 -3.42 -2.68 -8.89
N SER A 139 -4.43 -2.08 -8.24
CA SER A 139 -5.74 -2.67 -8.11
C SER A 139 -6.55 -2.51 -9.40
N ILE A 140 -7.31 -3.55 -9.78
CA ILE A 140 -8.26 -3.46 -10.89
C ILE A 140 -9.29 -2.36 -10.66
N ASN A 141 -9.63 -2.08 -9.41
CA ASN A 141 -10.54 -0.99 -9.05
C ASN A 141 -9.99 0.38 -9.48
N ASN A 142 -8.69 0.65 -9.23
CA ASN A 142 -8.02 1.89 -9.62
C ASN A 142 -7.77 2.01 -11.14
N LEU A 143 -7.87 0.92 -11.89
CA LEU A 143 -7.81 0.94 -13.36
C LEU A 143 -9.18 1.17 -14.00
N SER A 144 -10.24 0.70 -13.34
CA SER A 144 -11.60 0.69 -13.90
C SER A 144 -12.46 1.87 -13.43
N LEU A 145 -12.19 2.41 -12.24
CA LEU A 145 -12.99 3.41 -11.55
C LEU A 145 -12.13 4.62 -11.16
N ASN A 146 -12.79 5.76 -10.94
CA ASN A 146 -12.17 6.99 -10.44
C ASN A 146 -13.00 7.60 -9.29
N GLU A 147 -12.56 8.71 -8.72
CA GLU A 147 -13.19 9.36 -7.57
C GLU A 147 -14.65 9.79 -7.79
N ASN A 148 -15.06 10.05 -9.06
CA ASN A 148 -16.44 10.42 -9.36
C ASN A 148 -17.42 9.25 -9.17
N ASP A 149 -16.92 8.01 -9.29
CA ASP A 149 -17.75 6.81 -9.10
C ASP A 149 -18.22 6.64 -7.66
N VAL A 150 -17.54 7.27 -6.68
CA VAL A 150 -17.99 7.32 -5.29
C VAL A 150 -19.40 7.92 -5.20
N GLY A 151 -19.73 8.86 -6.10
CA GLY A 151 -21.08 9.43 -6.25
C GLY A 151 -21.66 9.90 -4.92
N ASP A 152 -22.92 9.58 -4.69
CA ASP A 152 -23.62 9.95 -3.46
C ASP A 152 -23.33 8.94 -2.33
N PHE A 153 -22.08 8.94 -1.83
CA PHE A 153 -21.65 8.14 -0.68
C PHE A 153 -21.77 6.63 -0.87
N ARG A 154 -21.36 6.09 -2.03
CA ARG A 154 -21.32 4.65 -2.29
C ARG A 154 -20.26 3.98 -1.42
N THR A 155 -20.66 3.43 -0.29
CA THR A 155 -19.76 2.80 0.69
C THR A 155 -18.98 1.62 0.14
N PHE A 156 -19.52 0.94 -0.90
CA PHE A 156 -18.81 -0.15 -1.61
C PHE A 156 -17.56 0.33 -2.35
N LEU A 157 -17.42 1.64 -2.58
CA LEU A 157 -16.26 2.25 -3.22
C LEU A 157 -15.35 2.99 -2.22
N LYS A 158 -15.51 2.72 -0.93
CA LYS A 158 -14.55 3.13 0.09
C LYS A 158 -13.40 2.13 0.09
N LEU A 159 -12.30 2.49 -0.57
CA LEU A 159 -11.14 1.63 -0.84
C LEU A 159 -9.85 2.18 -0.19
N SER A 160 -8.84 1.34 -0.04
CA SER A 160 -7.48 1.70 0.30
C SER A 160 -6.52 0.88 -0.58
N PRO A 161 -5.74 1.58 -1.44
CA PRO A 161 -5.74 3.02 -1.69
C PRO A 161 -7.07 3.52 -2.27
N PRO A 162 -7.41 4.82 -2.07
CA PRO A 162 -8.67 5.37 -2.56
C PRO A 162 -8.69 5.46 -4.09
N LEU A 163 -9.90 5.53 -4.66
CA LEU A 163 -10.08 5.90 -6.06
C LEU A 163 -9.60 7.33 -6.26
N ARG A 164 -8.69 7.55 -7.20
CA ARG A 164 -8.08 8.84 -7.52
C ARG A 164 -8.79 9.52 -8.69
N THR A 165 -8.21 10.60 -9.18
CA THR A 165 -8.71 11.34 -10.33
C THR A 165 -8.71 10.50 -11.61
N GLU A 166 -9.46 10.94 -12.63
CA GLU A 166 -9.42 10.30 -13.94
C GLU A 166 -8.02 10.37 -14.57
N ASP A 167 -7.28 11.45 -14.35
CA ASP A 167 -5.91 11.60 -14.84
C ASP A 167 -4.95 10.61 -14.19
N ASP A 168 -5.15 10.31 -12.90
CA ASP A 168 -4.41 9.25 -12.21
C ASP A 168 -4.72 7.89 -12.81
N ARG A 169 -6.01 7.57 -13.00
CA ARG A 169 -6.45 6.30 -13.60
C ARG A 169 -5.84 6.09 -14.98
N LEU A 170 -5.92 7.10 -15.85
CA LEU A 170 -5.33 7.03 -17.18
C LEU A 170 -3.80 6.91 -17.14
N SER A 171 -3.16 7.53 -16.14
CA SER A 171 -1.72 7.41 -15.95
C SER A 171 -1.32 5.99 -15.54
N LEU A 172 -2.08 5.33 -14.66
CA LEU A 172 -1.85 3.93 -14.30
C LEU A 172 -1.98 2.99 -15.51
N ILE A 173 -2.99 3.18 -16.36
CA ILE A 173 -3.14 2.41 -17.61
C ILE A 173 -1.92 2.61 -18.52
N ARG A 174 -1.44 3.86 -18.67
CA ARG A 174 -0.22 4.12 -19.42
C ARG A 174 1.00 3.47 -18.79
N GLY A 175 1.05 3.43 -17.43
CA GLY A 175 2.12 2.78 -16.67
C GLY A 175 2.23 1.28 -16.95
N ILE A 176 1.10 0.59 -17.12
CA ILE A 176 1.08 -0.83 -17.54
C ILE A 176 1.68 -0.97 -18.95
N ASN A 177 1.26 -0.14 -19.90
CA ASN A 177 1.76 -0.18 -21.28
C ASN A 177 3.26 0.20 -21.40
N GLN A 178 3.83 0.81 -20.39
CA GLN A 178 5.25 1.19 -20.29
C GLN A 178 6.08 0.25 -19.42
N ASP A 179 5.54 -0.89 -19.04
CA ASP A 179 6.19 -1.88 -18.16
C ASP A 179 6.66 -1.29 -16.81
N LEU A 180 5.96 -0.27 -16.31
CA LEU A 180 6.20 0.33 -14.99
C LEU A 180 5.38 -0.36 -13.89
N ILE A 181 4.31 -1.05 -14.28
CA ILE A 181 3.41 -1.82 -13.41
C ILE A 181 3.33 -3.23 -13.95
N GLU A 182 3.77 -4.21 -13.17
CA GLU A 182 3.88 -5.61 -13.61
C GLU A 182 2.74 -6.49 -13.08
N VAL A 183 2.05 -6.06 -12.03
CA VAL A 183 1.05 -6.89 -11.34
C VAL A 183 -0.29 -6.16 -11.25
N ILE A 184 -1.35 -6.82 -11.70
CA ILE A 184 -2.73 -6.37 -11.45
C ILE A 184 -3.34 -7.30 -10.42
N VAL A 185 -3.89 -6.72 -9.35
CA VAL A 185 -4.55 -7.46 -8.28
C VAL A 185 -6.05 -7.17 -8.26
N SER A 186 -6.85 -8.16 -7.89
CA SER A 186 -8.30 -7.98 -7.72
C SER A 186 -8.66 -7.05 -6.57
N ASP A 187 -7.77 -6.96 -5.57
CA ASP A 187 -8.04 -6.25 -4.32
C ASP A 187 -9.38 -6.66 -3.68
N HIS A 188 -9.64 -7.98 -3.76
CA HIS A 188 -10.86 -8.56 -3.24
C HIS A 188 -10.85 -8.57 -1.71
N LYS A 189 -11.51 -7.59 -1.14
CA LYS A 189 -11.68 -7.42 0.30
C LYS A 189 -13.16 -7.19 0.62
N PRO A 190 -14.00 -8.23 0.50
CA PRO A 190 -15.41 -8.10 0.84
C PRO A 190 -15.56 -7.85 2.35
N GLU A 191 -16.44 -6.94 2.68
CA GLU A 191 -16.87 -6.66 4.04
C GLU A 191 -18.34 -7.08 4.20
N ASP A 192 -18.78 -7.33 5.43
CA ASP A 192 -20.16 -7.68 5.69
C ASP A 192 -21.13 -6.55 5.35
N GLU A 193 -22.37 -6.92 5.02
CA GLU A 193 -23.38 -5.96 4.57
C GLU A 193 -23.70 -4.92 5.64
N GLU A 194 -23.69 -5.29 6.92
CA GLU A 194 -24.00 -4.38 8.02
C GLU A 194 -22.94 -3.28 8.12
N SER A 195 -21.66 -3.62 8.00
CA SER A 195 -20.56 -2.66 8.01
C SER A 195 -20.59 -1.73 6.80
N LYS A 196 -21.17 -2.15 5.67
CA LYS A 196 -21.32 -1.35 4.45
C LYS A 196 -22.58 -0.48 4.43
N ARG A 197 -23.58 -0.76 5.26
CA ARG A 197 -24.79 0.07 5.40
C ARG A 197 -24.62 1.28 6.33
N LEU A 198 -23.50 1.39 7.01
CA LEU A 198 -23.17 2.55 7.83
C LEU A 198 -22.95 3.80 6.97
N THR A 199 -22.91 4.97 7.62
CA THR A 199 -22.51 6.21 6.92
C THR A 199 -21.12 6.02 6.29
N PHE A 200 -20.83 6.75 5.22
CA PHE A 200 -19.55 6.59 4.49
C PHE A 200 -18.34 6.68 5.40
N SER A 201 -18.37 7.60 6.38
CA SER A 201 -17.29 7.76 7.36
C SER A 201 -17.08 6.52 8.24
N GLN A 202 -18.14 5.85 8.62
CA GLN A 202 -18.14 4.70 9.54
C GLN A 202 -18.06 3.36 8.81
N ALA A 203 -18.40 3.33 7.52
CA ALA A 203 -18.36 2.11 6.75
C ALA A 203 -16.95 1.52 6.66
N ALA A 204 -16.87 0.19 6.70
CA ALA A 204 -15.61 -0.54 6.56
C ALA A 204 -14.98 -0.30 5.16
N THR A 205 -13.65 -0.29 5.11
CA THR A 205 -12.88 -0.09 3.87
C THR A 205 -12.64 -1.42 3.19
N GLY A 206 -13.01 -1.52 1.92
CA GLY A 206 -12.85 -2.70 1.09
C GLY A 206 -14.04 -2.90 0.14
N ALA A 207 -13.84 -3.67 -0.91
CA ALA A 207 -14.86 -4.03 -1.88
C ALA A 207 -14.67 -5.46 -2.40
N SER A 208 -15.71 -6.00 -3.01
CA SER A 208 -15.56 -7.20 -3.83
C SER A 208 -14.79 -6.82 -5.09
N GLY A 209 -13.61 -7.39 -5.27
CA GLY A 209 -12.86 -7.29 -6.53
C GLY A 209 -13.50 -8.17 -7.59
N ILE A 210 -13.26 -7.83 -8.85
CA ILE A 210 -13.72 -8.57 -10.02
C ILE A 210 -12.79 -9.76 -10.28
#